data_80fc8ef07e1ef2f094dfe2b8eb45cf8d
#
_entry.id   80fc8ef07e1ef2f094dfe2b8eb45cf8d
#
_cell.length_a   1.000
_cell.length_b   1.000
_cell.length_c   1.000
_cell.angle_alpha   90.00
_cell.angle_beta   90.00
_cell.angle_gamma   90.00
#
_symmetry.space_group_name_H-M   'P 1'
#
loop_
_entity.id
_entity.type
_entity.pdbx_description
1 polymer ?
#
loop_
_entity_poly.entity_id
_entity_poly.type
_entity_poly.pdbx_seq_one_letter_code
_entity_poly.pdbx_strand_id
1 'polypeptide(L)'
;MFKKFICLYFFISITYTSYSQTFEDVLRYSSFYNEGTARFNSMGGAFGALGGDLSAISINPAGSSIFIDSEFGLTLNYKNLNINNRLNNNNSSSENDFYSYGGAGVVLVYENRKSKFSIAYNNHILGDFDSSFYLSGKNNNGIDNYFLYYADGIPAEDLLIYDDETSQSVYTYLGDNFGFADQQAFLGYQSFIINDSGNEFNNYVSNALYSNLDQNLDIFRRGNHFKHSINFGFSVNNHVFTGININMHETLFEETKVFEEFGYANNSNVQRIFFLSLIHIWRCRRRVAC
;
A
#
# COMPACT_ATOMS: atom_id res chain seq x y z
N MET A 1 -32.31 -18.68 25.83
CA MET A 1 -32.03 -19.13 24.45
C MET A 1 -31.65 -17.97 23.50
N PHE A 2 -32.38 -16.88 23.45
CA PHE A 2 -32.16 -15.74 22.54
C PHE A 2 -30.75 -15.12 22.60
N LYS A 3 -30.16 -14.95 23.81
CA LYS A 3 -28.80 -14.39 23.96
C LYS A 3 -27.70 -15.29 23.37
N LYS A 4 -27.85 -16.59 23.34
CA LYS A 4 -26.90 -17.54 22.75
C LYS A 4 -26.98 -17.51 21.21
N PHE A 5 -28.15 -17.24 20.64
CA PHE A 5 -28.33 -17.09 19.20
C PHE A 5 -27.71 -15.78 18.66
N ILE A 6 -27.80 -14.70 19.45
CA ILE A 6 -27.19 -13.41 19.07
C ILE A 6 -25.67 -13.53 19.06
N CYS A 7 -25.05 -14.20 20.04
CA CYS A 7 -23.60 -14.45 20.04
C CYS A 7 -23.17 -15.36 18.88
N LEU A 8 -23.97 -16.38 18.55
CA LEU A 8 -23.67 -17.27 17.43
C LEU A 8 -23.79 -16.53 16.08
N TYR A 9 -24.80 -15.67 15.92
CA TYR A 9 -24.97 -14.84 14.71
C TYR A 9 -23.83 -13.81 14.56
N PHE A 10 -23.36 -13.24 15.66
CA PHE A 10 -22.21 -12.33 15.68
C PHE A 10 -20.91 -13.05 15.30
N PHE A 11 -20.74 -14.31 15.70
CA PHE A 11 -19.56 -15.12 15.35
C PHE A 11 -19.59 -15.59 13.88
N ILE A 12 -20.74 -15.90 13.31
CA ILE A 12 -20.91 -16.34 11.92
C ILE A 12 -20.74 -15.17 10.94
N SER A 13 -21.05 -13.94 11.35
CA SER A 13 -20.86 -12.74 10.49
C SER A 13 -19.40 -12.28 10.34
N ILE A 14 -18.45 -12.93 11.06
CA ILE A 14 -17.02 -12.60 10.99
C ILE A 14 -16.27 -13.44 9.92
N THR A 15 -16.89 -14.49 9.38
CA THR A 15 -16.28 -15.35 8.35
C THR A 15 -16.52 -14.84 6.93
N TYR A 16 -16.21 -13.58 6.67
CA TYR A 16 -16.06 -13.14 5.28
C TYR A 16 -14.65 -13.48 4.81
N THR A 17 -14.57 -14.21 3.70
CA THR A 17 -13.33 -14.50 2.98
C THR A 17 -12.61 -13.19 2.69
N SER A 18 -11.52 -12.93 3.42
CA SER A 18 -10.61 -11.88 3.06
C SER A 18 -9.74 -12.41 1.93
N TYR A 19 -9.79 -11.77 0.77
CA TYR A 19 -8.80 -12.02 -0.27
C TYR A 19 -7.43 -11.65 0.28
N SER A 20 -6.47 -12.55 0.10
CA SER A 20 -5.11 -12.40 0.62
C SER A 20 -4.46 -11.14 0.05
N GLN A 21 -4.16 -10.20 0.92
CA GLN A 21 -3.25 -9.11 0.60
C GLN A 21 -1.82 -9.69 0.57
N THR A 22 -0.95 -9.09 -0.22
CA THR A 22 0.44 -9.51 -0.25
C THR A 22 1.14 -9.20 1.07
N PHE A 23 2.24 -9.88 1.37
CA PHE A 23 3.05 -9.59 2.56
C PHE A 23 3.56 -8.14 2.57
N GLU A 24 3.84 -7.58 1.40
CA GLU A 24 4.23 -6.18 1.23
C GLU A 24 3.11 -5.21 1.65
N ASP A 25 1.86 -5.55 1.34
CA ASP A 25 0.70 -4.75 1.76
C ASP A 25 0.52 -4.79 3.28
N VAL A 26 0.72 -5.95 3.90
CA VAL A 26 0.66 -6.07 5.35
C VAL A 26 1.72 -5.17 6.01
N LEU A 27 2.95 -5.19 5.51
CA LEU A 27 4.03 -4.32 6.01
C LEU A 27 3.69 -2.84 5.80
N ARG A 28 3.22 -2.48 4.62
CA ARG A 28 2.84 -1.09 4.27
C ARG A 28 1.77 -0.54 5.20
N TYR A 29 0.72 -1.32 5.47
CA TYR A 29 -0.40 -0.88 6.29
C TYR A 29 -0.17 -1.05 7.80
N SER A 30 0.80 -1.84 8.21
CA SER A 30 1.22 -1.96 9.61
C SER A 30 2.28 -0.94 10.03
N SER A 31 2.91 -0.27 9.07
CA SER A 31 3.90 0.77 9.35
C SER A 31 3.19 2.05 9.77
N PHE A 32 3.42 2.47 11.00
CA PHE A 32 2.90 3.73 11.53
C PHE A 32 4.03 4.75 11.57
N TYR A 33 3.78 5.90 10.93
CA TYR A 33 4.63 7.07 11.09
C TYR A 33 4.05 7.94 12.20
N ASN A 34 4.91 8.49 13.06
CA ASN A 34 4.50 9.47 14.05
C ASN A 34 4.24 10.82 13.37
N GLU A 35 3.17 10.90 12.61
CA GLU A 35 2.74 12.12 11.95
C GLU A 35 1.61 12.78 12.74
N GLY A 36 1.66 14.10 12.84
CA GLY A 36 0.68 14.88 13.59
C GLY A 36 0.98 16.36 13.54
N THR A 37 0.47 17.12 14.52
CA THR A 37 0.78 18.53 14.65
C THR A 37 2.30 18.76 14.76
N ALA A 38 2.77 19.95 14.40
CA ALA A 38 4.19 20.30 14.52
C ALA A 38 4.71 20.12 15.96
N ARG A 39 3.88 20.42 16.95
CA ARG A 39 4.18 20.20 18.37
C ARG A 39 4.34 18.71 18.69
N PHE A 40 3.43 17.89 18.21
CA PHE A 40 3.45 16.43 18.37
C PHE A 40 4.72 15.83 17.75
N ASN A 41 5.03 16.21 16.51
CA ASN A 41 6.19 15.70 15.79
C ASN A 41 7.52 16.15 16.44
N SER A 42 7.60 17.39 16.91
CA SER A 42 8.81 17.92 17.58
C SER A 42 9.14 17.18 18.87
N MET A 43 8.15 16.57 19.52
CA MET A 43 8.30 15.76 20.72
C MET A 43 8.37 14.26 20.44
N GLY A 44 8.55 13.87 19.17
CA GLY A 44 8.63 12.45 18.76
C GLY A 44 7.38 11.64 19.08
N GLY A 45 6.20 12.28 19.16
CA GLY A 45 4.95 11.63 19.50
C GLY A 45 4.75 11.30 20.98
N ALA A 46 5.58 11.83 21.89
CA ALA A 46 5.56 11.52 23.33
C ALA A 46 4.38 12.20 24.06
N PHE A 47 3.16 11.95 23.61
CA PHE A 47 1.94 12.59 24.11
C PHE A 47 0.99 11.65 24.87
N GLY A 48 1.41 10.41 25.15
CA GLY A 48 0.55 9.43 25.82
C GLY A 48 -0.03 9.89 27.16
N ALA A 49 0.74 10.72 27.91
CA ALA A 49 0.31 11.28 29.20
C ALA A 49 0.01 12.78 29.17
N LEU A 50 0.50 13.53 28.16
CA LEU A 50 0.39 14.98 28.14
C LEU A 50 -0.99 15.47 27.74
N GLY A 51 -1.60 14.89 26.73
CA GLY A 51 -2.86 15.38 26.17
C GLY A 51 -2.78 16.82 25.65
N GLY A 52 -3.93 17.47 25.41
CA GLY A 52 -3.99 18.86 24.98
C GLY A 52 -3.33 19.14 23.63
N ASP A 53 -3.40 18.18 22.73
CA ASP A 53 -3.00 18.26 21.33
C ASP A 53 -3.93 17.39 20.49
N LEU A 54 -4.35 17.86 19.32
CA LEU A 54 -5.30 17.16 18.47
C LEU A 54 -4.77 15.79 18.02
N SER A 55 -3.46 15.65 17.78
CA SER A 55 -2.84 14.37 17.41
C SER A 55 -2.74 13.41 18.61
N ALA A 56 -2.59 13.94 19.81
CA ALA A 56 -2.51 13.15 21.05
C ALA A 56 -3.80 12.37 21.34
N ILE A 57 -4.95 12.85 20.88
CA ILE A 57 -6.26 12.19 21.04
C ILE A 57 -6.21 10.77 20.45
N SER A 58 -5.45 10.58 19.38
CA SER A 58 -5.36 9.27 18.74
C SER A 58 -4.55 8.23 19.52
N ILE A 59 -3.69 8.69 20.45
CA ILE A 59 -2.87 7.83 21.34
C ILE A 59 -3.60 7.60 22.65
N ASN A 60 -4.08 8.70 23.26
CA ASN A 60 -4.79 8.65 24.53
C ASN A 60 -6.13 9.40 24.43
N PRO A 61 -7.25 8.68 24.38
CA PRO A 61 -8.58 9.30 24.29
C PRO A 61 -8.89 10.30 25.40
N ALA A 62 -8.37 10.08 26.61
CA ALA A 62 -8.56 10.98 27.72
C ALA A 62 -7.85 12.34 27.56
N GLY A 63 -6.89 12.42 26.61
CA GLY A 63 -6.12 13.64 26.34
C GLY A 63 -6.96 14.80 25.82
N SER A 64 -8.15 14.55 25.28
CA SER A 64 -9.08 15.61 24.85
C SER A 64 -9.68 16.37 26.02
N SER A 65 -9.84 15.76 27.18
CA SER A 65 -10.39 16.40 28.37
C SER A 65 -9.39 17.34 29.08
N ILE A 66 -8.15 17.40 28.61
CA ILE A 66 -7.10 18.30 29.11
C ILE A 66 -7.16 19.67 28.41
N PHE A 67 -7.77 19.78 27.24
CA PHE A 67 -7.92 21.06 26.56
C PHE A 67 -8.62 22.10 27.47
N ILE A 68 -8.09 23.31 27.48
CA ILE A 68 -8.65 24.41 28.28
C ILE A 68 -9.79 25.06 27.52
N ASP A 69 -9.57 25.32 26.23
CA ASP A 69 -10.53 25.99 25.35
C ASP A 69 -10.86 25.13 24.16
N SER A 70 -11.93 25.45 23.46
CA SER A 70 -12.25 24.86 22.16
C SER A 70 -11.22 25.30 21.13
N GLU A 71 -10.71 24.35 20.34
CA GLU A 71 -9.62 24.59 19.42
C GLU A 71 -9.91 23.93 18.05
N PHE A 72 -9.42 24.56 17.00
CA PHE A 72 -9.34 24.02 15.65
C PHE A 72 -7.89 24.02 15.20
N GLY A 73 -7.44 22.96 14.57
CA GLY A 73 -6.10 22.83 14.03
C GLY A 73 -6.07 22.27 12.61
N LEU A 74 -5.13 22.77 11.83
CA LEU A 74 -4.80 22.27 10.49
C LEU A 74 -3.28 22.07 10.41
N THR A 75 -2.88 20.93 9.88
CA THR A 75 -1.48 20.59 9.65
C THR A 75 -1.22 20.37 8.16
N LEU A 76 -0.21 21.06 7.65
CA LEU A 76 0.33 20.87 6.31
C LEU A 76 1.77 20.36 6.45
N ASN A 77 2.13 19.40 5.66
CA ASN A 77 3.45 18.81 5.64
C ASN A 77 4.20 19.17 4.34
N TYR A 78 5.49 19.37 4.46
CA TYR A 78 6.43 19.37 3.35
C TYR A 78 7.43 18.24 3.54
N LYS A 79 7.62 17.44 2.53
CA LYS A 79 8.51 16.28 2.53
C LYS A 79 9.46 16.38 1.35
N ASN A 80 10.75 16.35 1.60
CA ASN A 80 11.79 16.16 0.60
C ASN A 80 12.33 14.74 0.75
N LEU A 81 12.24 13.96 -0.32
CA LEU A 81 12.65 12.57 -0.34
C LEU A 81 13.74 12.37 -1.39
N ASN A 82 14.96 12.09 -0.93
CA ASN A 82 16.09 11.75 -1.76
C ASN A 82 16.33 10.24 -1.72
N ILE A 83 16.18 9.57 -2.85
CA ILE A 83 16.36 8.13 -2.97
C ILE A 83 17.56 7.87 -3.86
N ASN A 84 18.57 7.18 -3.30
CA ASN A 84 19.74 6.75 -4.04
C ASN A 84 19.63 5.24 -4.28
N ASN A 85 19.60 4.87 -5.54
CA ASN A 85 19.47 3.50 -6.00
C ASN A 85 20.76 3.03 -6.66
N ARG A 86 21.02 1.75 -6.58
CA ARG A 86 22.15 1.13 -7.26
C ARG A 86 21.73 -0.17 -7.92
N LEU A 87 22.01 -0.28 -9.20
CA LEU A 87 21.92 -1.53 -9.96
C LEU A 87 23.32 -1.89 -10.45
N ASN A 88 23.87 -2.97 -9.91
CA ASN A 88 25.25 -3.38 -10.16
C ASN A 88 26.24 -2.23 -9.89
N ASN A 89 26.87 -1.69 -10.95
CA ASN A 89 27.84 -0.59 -10.86
C ASN A 89 27.25 0.79 -11.19
N ASN A 90 25.97 0.86 -11.56
CA ASN A 90 25.32 2.12 -11.89
C ASN A 90 24.52 2.65 -10.69
N ASN A 91 24.74 3.90 -10.36
CA ASN A 91 23.98 4.63 -9.36
C ASN A 91 22.97 5.53 -10.05
N SER A 92 21.77 5.56 -9.53
CA SER A 92 20.72 6.49 -9.93
C SER A 92 20.13 7.17 -8.70
N SER A 93 19.70 8.41 -8.84
CA SER A 93 19.08 9.16 -7.74
C SER A 93 17.77 9.78 -8.22
N SER A 94 16.82 9.83 -7.31
CA SER A 94 15.54 10.50 -7.50
C SER A 94 15.32 11.47 -6.36
N GLU A 95 14.94 12.69 -6.67
CA GLU A 95 14.55 13.71 -5.70
C GLU A 95 13.07 14.01 -5.89
N ASN A 96 12.33 14.00 -4.79
CA ASN A 96 10.89 14.19 -4.79
C ASN A 96 10.50 15.18 -3.71
N ASP A 97 9.77 16.21 -4.11
CA ASP A 97 9.22 17.22 -3.22
C ASP A 97 7.70 17.13 -3.19
N PHE A 98 7.16 16.94 -1.99
CA PHE A 98 5.71 16.81 -1.82
C PHE A 98 5.21 17.79 -0.77
N TYR A 99 4.11 18.46 -1.10
CA TYR A 99 3.26 19.14 -0.12
C TYR A 99 2.05 18.26 0.11
N SER A 100 1.82 17.90 1.35
CA SER A 100 0.70 17.05 1.71
C SER A 100 -0.12 17.63 2.86
N TYR A 101 -1.37 17.23 2.90
CA TYR A 101 -2.24 17.46 4.03
C TYR A 101 -1.83 16.52 5.17
N GLY A 102 -1.46 17.05 6.31
CA GLY A 102 -1.05 16.25 7.48
C GLY A 102 -2.22 15.88 8.39
N GLY A 103 -3.23 16.75 8.45
CA GLY A 103 -4.40 16.49 9.27
C GLY A 103 -5.15 17.76 9.65
N ALA A 104 -6.40 17.59 10.08
CA ALA A 104 -7.20 18.64 10.70
C ALA A 104 -8.03 18.08 11.85
N GLY A 105 -8.32 18.90 12.83
CA GLY A 105 -9.15 18.51 13.94
C GLY A 105 -9.83 19.68 14.61
N VAL A 106 -10.85 19.35 15.35
CA VAL A 106 -11.59 20.28 16.20
C VAL A 106 -11.87 19.61 17.53
N VAL A 107 -11.70 20.36 18.61
CA VAL A 107 -12.15 19.96 19.93
C VAL A 107 -13.08 21.04 20.48
N LEU A 108 -14.22 20.62 20.96
CA LEU A 108 -15.19 21.48 21.68
C LEU A 108 -15.13 21.10 23.13
N VAL A 109 -14.90 22.11 23.98
CA VAL A 109 -14.76 21.95 25.42
C VAL A 109 -15.93 22.62 26.13
N TYR A 110 -16.54 21.85 27.02
CA TYR A 110 -17.57 22.35 27.93
C TYR A 110 -17.13 22.11 29.38
N GLU A 111 -16.94 23.14 30.13
CA GLU A 111 -16.46 23.08 31.51
C GLU A 111 -17.50 23.60 32.50
N ASN A 112 -17.62 22.87 33.59
CA ASN A 112 -18.37 23.27 34.77
C ASN A 112 -17.43 23.27 35.99
N ARG A 113 -17.81 23.86 37.11
CA ARG A 113 -16.96 24.00 38.33
C ARG A 113 -16.24 22.72 38.77
N LYS A 114 -16.78 21.55 38.51
CA LYS A 114 -16.24 20.25 38.97
C LYS A 114 -15.93 19.24 37.87
N SER A 115 -16.39 19.52 36.68
CA SER A 115 -16.24 18.54 35.57
C SER A 115 -16.05 19.27 34.25
N LYS A 116 -15.29 18.61 33.37
CA LYS A 116 -15.08 19.04 31.98
C LYS A 116 -15.49 17.92 31.06
N PHE A 117 -16.18 18.28 30.00
CA PHE A 117 -16.55 17.38 28.92
C PHE A 117 -15.99 17.92 27.60
N SER A 118 -15.45 17.06 26.77
CA SER A 118 -14.95 17.41 25.45
C SER A 118 -15.50 16.46 24.39
N ILE A 119 -15.81 17.00 23.23
CA ILE A 119 -16.08 16.26 22.01
C ILE A 119 -15.04 16.71 20.99
N ALA A 120 -14.36 15.75 20.36
CA ALA A 120 -13.40 16.07 19.33
C ALA A 120 -13.60 15.20 18.08
N TYR A 121 -13.30 15.80 16.96
CA TYR A 121 -13.06 15.09 15.69
C TYR A 121 -11.67 15.41 15.22
N ASN A 122 -10.93 14.37 14.88
CA ASN A 122 -9.60 14.50 14.31
C ASN A 122 -9.47 13.58 13.10
N ASN A 123 -8.95 14.16 12.02
CA ASN A 123 -8.51 13.44 10.85
C ASN A 123 -7.01 13.70 10.68
N HIS A 124 -6.22 12.66 10.66
CA HIS A 124 -4.78 12.79 10.40
C HIS A 124 -4.25 11.63 9.54
N ILE A 125 -3.17 11.93 8.86
CA ILE A 125 -2.47 10.96 8.04
C ILE A 125 -1.64 10.05 8.95
N LEU A 126 -1.72 8.72 8.72
CA LEU A 126 -0.88 7.73 9.38
C LEU A 126 0.26 7.27 8.49
N GLY A 127 0.12 7.44 7.19
CA GLY A 127 1.11 7.09 6.20
C GLY A 127 0.86 7.82 4.89
N ASP A 128 1.91 8.39 4.35
CA ASP A 128 1.97 9.02 3.03
C ASP A 128 2.81 8.13 2.14
N PHE A 129 2.22 7.60 1.07
CA PHE A 129 2.85 6.66 0.14
C PHE A 129 3.42 7.35 -1.08
N ASP A 130 3.24 8.66 -1.22
CA ASP A 130 3.72 9.42 -2.37
C ASP A 130 5.24 9.32 -2.47
N SER A 131 5.69 8.67 -3.52
CA SER A 131 7.10 8.52 -3.85
C SER A 131 7.28 8.15 -5.31
N SER A 132 8.37 8.61 -5.90
CA SER A 132 8.83 8.09 -7.18
C SER A 132 10.30 7.74 -7.10
N PHE A 133 10.70 6.66 -7.73
CA PHE A 133 12.11 6.36 -7.87
C PHE A 133 12.42 5.72 -9.21
N TYR A 134 13.64 5.98 -9.65
CA TYR A 134 14.19 5.51 -10.89
C TYR A 134 15.42 4.65 -10.61
N LEU A 135 15.50 3.52 -11.29
CA LEU A 135 16.64 2.61 -11.25
C LEU A 135 17.06 2.33 -12.69
N SER A 136 18.33 2.50 -13.00
CA SER A 136 18.88 2.22 -14.31
C SER A 136 20.22 1.54 -14.20
N GLY A 137 20.48 0.60 -15.08
CA GLY A 137 21.78 -0.08 -15.09
C GLY A 137 21.89 -1.17 -16.12
N LYS A 138 23.12 -1.72 -16.22
CA LYS A 138 23.39 -2.87 -17.05
C LYS A 138 23.26 -4.17 -16.26
N ASN A 139 22.65 -5.17 -16.92
CA ASN A 139 22.45 -6.49 -16.33
C ASN A 139 22.68 -7.56 -17.39
N ASN A 140 23.26 -8.67 -16.99
CA ASN A 140 23.42 -9.89 -17.82
C ASN A 140 22.28 -10.90 -17.64
N ASN A 141 21.26 -10.53 -16.88
CA ASN A 141 20.08 -11.33 -16.62
C ASN A 141 18.84 -10.55 -17.08
N GLY A 142 18.18 -11.02 -18.13
CA GLY A 142 17.01 -10.37 -18.71
C GLY A 142 15.71 -10.81 -18.06
N ILE A 143 14.64 -10.07 -18.34
CA ILE A 143 13.28 -10.35 -17.85
C ILE A 143 12.71 -11.64 -18.45
N ASP A 144 13.26 -12.16 -19.54
CA ASP A 144 12.92 -13.46 -20.10
C ASP A 144 13.08 -14.60 -19.09
N ASN A 145 14.10 -14.53 -18.22
CA ASN A 145 14.30 -15.50 -17.14
C ASN A 145 13.18 -15.48 -16.10
N TYR A 146 12.53 -14.34 -15.88
CA TYR A 146 11.34 -14.24 -15.04
C TYR A 146 10.18 -15.03 -15.65
N PHE A 147 9.94 -14.87 -16.95
CA PHE A 147 8.87 -15.60 -17.64
C PHE A 147 9.17 -17.09 -17.74
N LEU A 148 10.42 -17.47 -18.02
CA LEU A 148 10.86 -18.88 -18.04
C LEU A 148 10.62 -19.55 -16.68
N TYR A 149 10.95 -18.86 -15.58
CA TYR A 149 10.74 -19.39 -14.24
C TYR A 149 9.27 -19.70 -13.95
N TYR A 150 8.36 -18.83 -14.37
CA TYR A 150 6.93 -19.04 -14.13
C TYR A 150 6.29 -20.01 -15.14
N ALA A 151 6.85 -20.17 -16.33
CA ALA A 151 6.32 -21.05 -17.35
C ALA A 151 6.74 -22.51 -17.16
N ASP A 152 7.76 -22.79 -16.37
CA ASP A 152 8.29 -24.14 -16.17
C ASP A 152 7.22 -25.11 -15.65
N GLY A 153 6.96 -26.16 -16.44
CA GLY A 153 5.97 -27.19 -16.15
C GLY A 153 4.51 -26.87 -16.55
N ILE A 154 4.22 -25.67 -17.05
CA ILE A 154 2.86 -25.31 -17.52
C ILE A 154 2.67 -25.80 -18.95
N PRO A 155 1.59 -26.55 -19.28
CA PRO A 155 1.32 -26.98 -20.64
C PRO A 155 1.15 -25.80 -21.60
N ALA A 156 1.81 -25.84 -22.75
CA ALA A 156 1.73 -24.75 -23.72
C ALA A 156 0.30 -24.56 -24.28
N GLU A 157 -0.50 -25.62 -24.29
CA GLU A 157 -1.92 -25.57 -24.70
C GLU A 157 -2.75 -24.69 -23.77
N ASP A 158 -2.42 -24.59 -22.48
CA ASP A 158 -3.11 -23.75 -21.51
C ASP A 158 -2.80 -22.24 -21.71
N LEU A 159 -1.71 -21.94 -22.44
CA LEU A 159 -1.27 -20.58 -22.74
C LEU A 159 -1.76 -20.06 -24.11
N LEU A 160 -2.52 -20.85 -24.85
CA LEU A 160 -3.10 -20.46 -26.15
C LEU A 160 -4.36 -19.61 -25.97
N ILE A 161 -4.66 -18.83 -26.99
CA ILE A 161 -5.94 -18.11 -27.13
C ILE A 161 -6.71 -18.78 -28.26
N TYR A 162 -7.88 -19.31 -27.98
CA TYR A 162 -8.73 -19.96 -28.96
C TYR A 162 -9.68 -18.94 -29.63
N ASP A 163 -10.34 -19.34 -30.74
CA ASP A 163 -11.10 -18.44 -31.62
C ASP A 163 -12.17 -17.58 -30.94
N ASP A 164 -12.76 -18.05 -29.84
CA ASP A 164 -13.81 -17.35 -29.12
C ASP A 164 -13.28 -16.59 -27.88
N GLU A 165 -11.97 -16.50 -27.70
CA GLU A 165 -11.32 -15.95 -26.51
C GLU A 165 -10.59 -14.65 -26.80
N THR A 166 -10.40 -13.86 -25.76
CA THR A 166 -9.54 -12.66 -25.77
C THR A 166 -8.37 -12.86 -24.81
N SER A 167 -7.25 -12.17 -25.06
CA SER A 167 -6.11 -12.19 -24.14
C SER A 167 -6.52 -11.86 -22.70
N GLN A 168 -7.46 -10.94 -22.51
CA GLN A 168 -7.96 -10.56 -21.20
C GLN A 168 -8.79 -11.68 -20.55
N SER A 169 -9.65 -12.38 -21.30
CA SER A 169 -10.46 -13.47 -20.75
C SER A 169 -9.59 -14.63 -20.31
N VAL A 170 -8.60 -15.04 -21.12
CA VAL A 170 -7.65 -16.12 -20.78
C VAL A 170 -6.79 -15.71 -19.58
N TYR A 171 -6.24 -14.51 -19.57
CA TYR A 171 -5.45 -14.01 -18.44
C TYR A 171 -6.23 -14.02 -17.12
N THR A 172 -7.51 -13.59 -17.15
CA THR A 172 -8.37 -13.60 -15.97
C THR A 172 -8.68 -15.03 -15.54
N TYR A 173 -9.03 -15.91 -16.50
CA TYR A 173 -9.33 -17.31 -16.23
C TYR A 173 -8.13 -18.03 -15.59
N LEU A 174 -6.92 -17.82 -16.10
CA LEU A 174 -5.69 -18.38 -15.52
C LEU A 174 -5.47 -17.90 -14.08
N GLY A 175 -5.66 -16.61 -13.81
CA GLY A 175 -5.51 -16.07 -12.47
C GLY A 175 -6.51 -16.63 -11.47
N ASP A 176 -7.77 -16.79 -11.88
CA ASP A 176 -8.85 -17.26 -11.02
C ASP A 176 -8.79 -18.76 -10.73
N ASN A 177 -8.25 -19.57 -11.67
CA ASN A 177 -8.26 -21.04 -11.57
C ASN A 177 -6.90 -21.66 -11.25
N PHE A 178 -5.79 -21.07 -11.71
CA PHE A 178 -4.44 -21.63 -11.57
C PHE A 178 -3.50 -20.70 -10.79
N GLY A 179 -3.67 -19.40 -10.94
CA GLY A 179 -2.98 -18.42 -10.11
C GLY A 179 -1.97 -17.54 -10.86
N PHE A 180 -1.12 -16.88 -10.07
CA PHE A 180 -0.20 -15.86 -10.59
C PHE A 180 0.84 -16.42 -11.56
N ALA A 181 1.36 -17.61 -11.32
CA ALA A 181 2.40 -18.21 -12.17
C ALA A 181 1.92 -18.36 -13.61
N ASP A 182 0.73 -18.93 -13.80
CA ASP A 182 0.13 -19.16 -15.12
C ASP A 182 -0.15 -17.84 -15.84
N GLN A 183 -0.57 -16.80 -15.11
CA GLN A 183 -0.73 -15.47 -15.68
C GLN A 183 0.59 -14.90 -16.22
N GLN A 184 1.70 -15.08 -15.49
CA GLN A 184 3.01 -14.60 -15.94
C GLN A 184 3.53 -15.41 -17.13
N ALA A 185 3.38 -16.74 -17.09
CA ALA A 185 3.69 -17.61 -18.22
C ALA A 185 2.95 -17.20 -19.49
N PHE A 186 1.65 -16.94 -19.36
CA PHE A 186 0.80 -16.47 -20.47
C PHE A 186 1.32 -15.16 -21.07
N LEU A 187 1.68 -14.18 -20.22
CA LEU A 187 2.23 -12.91 -20.70
C LEU A 187 3.55 -13.11 -21.46
N GLY A 188 4.46 -13.93 -20.94
CA GLY A 188 5.74 -14.23 -21.57
C GLY A 188 5.58 -14.96 -22.91
N TYR A 189 4.66 -15.91 -22.97
CA TYR A 189 4.35 -16.71 -24.16
C TYR A 189 3.64 -15.90 -25.25
N GLN A 190 2.59 -15.18 -24.89
CA GLN A 190 1.82 -14.38 -25.83
C GLN A 190 2.58 -13.14 -26.37
N SER A 191 3.55 -12.65 -25.61
CA SER A 191 4.44 -11.59 -26.09
C SER A 191 5.64 -12.11 -26.91
N PHE A 192 5.73 -13.40 -27.14
CA PHE A 192 6.85 -14.05 -27.84
C PHE A 192 8.23 -13.82 -27.20
N ILE A 193 8.27 -13.53 -25.92
CA ILE A 193 9.52 -13.45 -25.14
C ILE A 193 10.06 -14.86 -24.92
N ILE A 194 9.16 -15.82 -24.68
CA ILE A 194 9.46 -17.23 -24.52
C ILE A 194 8.61 -18.06 -25.50
N ASN A 195 9.13 -19.22 -25.90
CA ASN A 195 8.43 -20.19 -26.72
C ASN A 195 8.50 -21.57 -26.07
N ASP A 196 7.52 -22.41 -26.38
CA ASP A 196 7.60 -23.84 -26.09
C ASP A 196 8.83 -24.47 -26.77
N SER A 197 9.57 -25.29 -26.04
CA SER A 197 10.74 -26.01 -26.55
C SER A 197 10.37 -27.21 -27.45
N GLY A 198 9.06 -27.54 -27.48
CA GLY A 198 8.56 -28.68 -28.27
C GLY A 198 8.90 -30.06 -27.69
N ASN A 199 9.23 -30.14 -26.40
CA ASN A 199 9.50 -31.41 -25.72
C ASN A 199 8.33 -31.78 -24.76
N GLU A 200 8.32 -33.06 -24.34
CA GLU A 200 7.25 -33.64 -23.50
C GLU A 200 7.21 -33.09 -22.05
N PHE A 201 8.17 -32.22 -21.67
CA PHE A 201 8.33 -31.76 -20.28
C PHE A 201 7.79 -30.36 -20.01
N ASN A 202 7.02 -29.77 -20.93
CA ASN A 202 6.48 -28.42 -20.81
C ASN A 202 7.57 -27.38 -20.47
N ASN A 203 8.72 -27.48 -21.13
CA ASN A 203 9.84 -26.57 -20.95
C ASN A 203 9.80 -25.47 -22.02
N TYR A 204 10.28 -24.28 -21.63
CA TYR A 204 10.29 -23.11 -22.50
C TYR A 204 11.73 -22.66 -22.80
N VAL A 205 11.88 -21.98 -23.91
CA VAL A 205 13.14 -21.37 -24.34
C VAL A 205 12.95 -19.88 -24.56
N SER A 206 13.99 -19.10 -24.25
CA SER A 206 13.99 -17.66 -24.50
C SER A 206 14.19 -17.36 -25.98
N ASN A 207 13.42 -16.42 -26.50
CA ASN A 207 13.63 -15.82 -27.83
C ASN A 207 14.61 -14.65 -27.78
N ALA A 208 15.05 -14.24 -26.60
CA ALA A 208 15.95 -13.13 -26.37
C ALA A 208 17.42 -13.61 -26.43
N LEU A 209 18.23 -12.94 -27.25
CA LEU A 209 19.67 -13.16 -27.32
C LEU A 209 20.38 -11.90 -26.86
N TYR A 210 21.20 -12.01 -25.83
CA TYR A 210 21.93 -10.90 -25.24
C TYR A 210 23.18 -11.36 -24.49
N SER A 211 24.07 -10.41 -24.23
CA SER A 211 25.18 -10.59 -23.29
C SER A 211 25.10 -9.61 -22.12
N ASN A 212 24.56 -8.44 -22.37
CA ASN A 212 24.46 -7.37 -21.40
C ASN A 212 23.35 -6.41 -21.84
N LEU A 213 22.33 -6.29 -21.03
CA LEU A 213 21.14 -5.49 -21.30
C LEU A 213 21.19 -4.18 -20.54
N ASP A 214 20.61 -3.15 -21.11
CA ASP A 214 20.27 -1.93 -20.40
C ASP A 214 18.86 -2.05 -19.85
N GLN A 215 18.72 -1.89 -18.54
CA GLN A 215 17.44 -2.01 -17.83
C GLN A 215 17.12 -0.70 -17.12
N ASN A 216 15.89 -0.24 -17.28
CA ASN A 216 15.30 0.90 -16.59
C ASN A 216 14.05 0.47 -15.84
N LEU A 217 13.90 0.94 -14.60
CA LEU A 217 12.71 0.72 -13.80
C LEU A 217 12.29 2.05 -13.17
N ASP A 218 11.10 2.50 -13.54
CA ASP A 218 10.42 3.61 -12.91
C ASP A 218 9.29 3.08 -12.01
N ILE A 219 9.26 3.52 -10.77
CA ILE A 219 8.18 3.20 -9.84
C ILE A 219 7.57 4.50 -9.33
N PHE A 220 6.27 4.63 -9.54
CA PHE A 220 5.46 5.74 -9.05
C PHE A 220 4.47 5.20 -8.04
N ARG A 221 4.46 5.76 -6.85
CA ARG A 221 3.51 5.44 -5.79
C ARG A 221 2.73 6.66 -5.42
N ARG A 222 1.45 6.48 -5.18
CA ARG A 222 0.53 7.53 -4.72
C ARG A 222 -0.42 6.98 -3.69
N GLY A 223 -0.84 7.86 -2.79
CA GLY A 223 -1.89 7.57 -1.85
C GLY A 223 -1.50 7.77 -0.40
N ASN A 224 -2.46 7.47 0.45
CA ASN A 224 -2.31 7.77 1.86
C ASN A 224 -3.16 6.84 2.72
N HIS A 225 -2.81 6.81 3.99
CA HIS A 225 -3.57 6.12 5.03
C HIS A 225 -4.06 7.16 6.03
N PHE A 226 -5.36 7.42 6.04
CA PHE A 226 -6.02 8.31 6.98
C PHE A 226 -6.63 7.57 8.16
N LYS A 227 -6.58 8.23 9.31
CA LYS A 227 -7.34 7.86 10.49
C LYS A 227 -8.29 9.00 10.86
N HIS A 228 -9.58 8.69 10.89
CA HIS A 228 -10.63 9.55 11.40
C HIS A 228 -10.98 9.10 12.82
N SER A 229 -10.94 10.01 13.77
CA SER A 229 -11.24 9.73 15.17
C SER A 229 -12.35 10.65 15.67
N ILE A 230 -13.43 10.08 16.16
CA ILE A 230 -14.43 10.78 16.96
C ILE A 230 -14.13 10.45 18.42
N ASN A 231 -13.95 11.47 19.21
CA ASN A 231 -13.54 11.32 20.61
C ASN A 231 -14.55 11.98 21.55
N PHE A 232 -14.73 11.35 22.70
CA PHE A 232 -15.45 11.89 23.85
C PHE A 232 -14.52 11.80 25.05
N GLY A 233 -14.24 12.96 25.66
CA GLY A 233 -13.41 13.06 26.85
C GLY A 233 -14.19 13.59 28.03
N PHE A 234 -13.84 13.16 29.22
CA PHE A 234 -14.44 13.60 30.45
C PHE A 234 -13.41 13.68 31.57
N SER A 235 -13.46 14.77 32.37
CA SER A 235 -12.64 14.86 33.58
C SER A 235 -13.47 15.33 34.79
N VAL A 236 -13.06 14.86 35.97
CA VAL A 236 -13.67 15.22 37.26
C VAL A 236 -12.60 15.81 38.15
N ASN A 237 -12.91 17.03 38.68
CA ASN A 237 -12.06 17.75 39.61
C ASN A 237 -10.61 17.91 39.19
N ASN A 238 -10.28 17.77 37.88
CA ASN A 238 -8.95 17.77 37.34
C ASN A 238 -8.02 16.66 37.92
N HIS A 239 -8.60 15.59 38.43
CA HIS A 239 -7.84 14.45 38.98
C HIS A 239 -8.08 13.15 38.22
N VAL A 240 -9.28 12.93 37.70
CA VAL A 240 -9.63 11.76 36.94
C VAL A 240 -9.97 12.17 35.51
N PHE A 241 -9.26 11.59 34.56
CA PHE A 241 -9.43 11.82 33.15
C PHE A 241 -9.81 10.52 32.47
N THR A 242 -10.84 10.52 31.64
CA THR A 242 -11.29 9.37 30.89
C THR A 242 -11.70 9.78 29.49
N GLY A 243 -11.67 8.85 28.55
CA GLY A 243 -12.07 9.12 27.18
C GLY A 243 -12.30 7.85 26.38
N ILE A 244 -13.00 8.01 25.28
CA ILE A 244 -13.26 6.95 24.31
C ILE A 244 -13.11 7.49 22.91
N ASN A 245 -12.49 6.68 22.02
CA ASN A 245 -12.38 6.96 20.59
C ASN A 245 -13.19 5.96 19.77
N ILE A 246 -13.81 6.47 18.73
CA ILE A 246 -14.32 5.68 17.61
C ILE A 246 -13.45 6.02 16.41
N ASN A 247 -12.67 5.03 15.95
CA ASN A 247 -11.72 5.20 14.88
C ASN A 247 -12.20 4.54 13.58
N MET A 248 -11.99 5.23 12.47
CA MET A 248 -12.20 4.71 11.12
C MET A 248 -10.92 4.94 10.31
N HIS A 249 -10.44 3.91 9.65
CA HIS A 249 -9.27 3.96 8.79
C HIS A 249 -9.70 3.92 7.34
N GLU A 250 -9.06 4.75 6.53
CA GLU A 250 -9.22 4.78 5.09
C GLU A 250 -7.84 4.75 4.44
N THR A 251 -7.63 3.79 3.54
CA THR A 251 -6.37 3.64 2.83
C THR A 251 -6.61 3.67 1.34
N LEU A 252 -5.83 4.48 0.64
CA LEU A 252 -5.70 4.50 -0.80
C LEU A 252 -4.24 4.23 -1.14
N PHE A 253 -3.99 3.31 -2.06
CA PHE A 253 -2.65 3.04 -2.57
C PHE A 253 -2.72 2.71 -4.04
N GLU A 254 -1.86 3.35 -4.81
CA GLU A 254 -1.65 3.10 -6.23
C GLU A 254 -0.16 2.97 -6.48
N GLU A 255 0.23 1.95 -7.21
CA GLU A 255 1.60 1.76 -7.66
C GLU A 255 1.62 1.50 -9.15
N THR A 256 2.44 2.26 -9.86
CA THR A 256 2.74 2.05 -11.28
C THR A 256 4.21 1.70 -11.39
N LYS A 257 4.51 0.55 -11.99
CA LYS A 257 5.87 0.14 -12.36
C LYS A 257 5.99 0.11 -13.87
N VAL A 258 7.00 0.80 -14.38
CA VAL A 258 7.38 0.78 -15.78
C VAL A 258 8.77 0.19 -15.87
N PHE A 259 8.86 -1.00 -16.43
CA PHE A 259 10.12 -1.66 -16.70
C PHE A 259 10.41 -1.64 -18.19
N GLU A 260 11.62 -1.28 -18.54
CA GLU A 260 12.10 -1.24 -19.90
C GLU A 260 13.45 -1.96 -20.00
N GLU A 261 13.58 -2.78 -21.03
CA GLU A 261 14.79 -3.54 -21.28
C GLU A 261 15.14 -3.48 -22.76
N PHE A 262 16.40 -3.19 -23.06
CA PHE A 262 16.92 -3.06 -24.42
C PHE A 262 18.41 -3.42 -24.48
N GLY A 263 18.99 -3.42 -25.69
CA GLY A 263 20.39 -3.81 -25.89
C GLY A 263 20.55 -5.30 -26.26
N TYR A 264 19.51 -5.88 -26.84
CA TYR A 264 19.56 -7.24 -27.37
C TYR A 264 20.48 -7.34 -28.59
N ALA A 265 20.97 -8.53 -28.88
CA ALA A 265 21.79 -8.81 -30.07
C ALA A 265 20.99 -8.54 -31.35
N ASN A 266 21.65 -8.10 -32.41
CA ASN A 266 21.01 -7.77 -33.70
C ASN A 266 20.25 -8.95 -34.33
N ASN A 267 20.65 -10.19 -34.02
CA ASN A 267 20.00 -11.43 -34.46
C ASN A 267 18.99 -11.96 -33.45
N SER A 268 18.70 -11.25 -32.39
CA SER A 268 17.65 -11.59 -31.43
C SER A 268 16.27 -11.36 -32.04
N ASN A 269 15.34 -12.26 -31.75
CA ASN A 269 13.92 -12.05 -32.09
C ASN A 269 13.27 -10.98 -31.23
N VAL A 270 13.81 -10.75 -30.03
CA VAL A 270 13.39 -9.69 -29.12
C VAL A 270 14.34 -8.51 -29.26
N GLN A 271 13.83 -7.30 -29.45
CA GLN A 271 14.65 -6.08 -29.59
C GLN A 271 14.48 -5.11 -28.43
N ARG A 272 13.32 -5.10 -27.81
CA ARG A 272 12.96 -4.28 -26.65
C ARG A 272 11.79 -4.89 -25.92
N ILE A 273 11.83 -4.90 -24.60
CA ILE A 273 10.72 -5.31 -23.77
C ILE A 273 10.26 -4.09 -22.96
N PHE A 274 8.96 -3.87 -22.95
CA PHE A 274 8.31 -2.88 -22.13
C PHE A 274 7.23 -3.59 -21.30
N PHE A 275 7.36 -3.51 -19.98
CA PHE A 275 6.43 -4.12 -19.05
C PHE A 275 5.83 -3.06 -18.15
N LEU A 276 4.50 -2.96 -18.15
CA LEU A 276 3.73 -2.04 -17.32
C LEU A 276 2.92 -2.84 -16.30
N SER A 277 3.15 -2.57 -15.03
CA SER A 277 2.36 -3.10 -13.93
C SER A 277 1.62 -1.98 -13.21
N LEU A 278 0.31 -2.14 -13.04
CA LEU A 278 -0.56 -1.23 -12.33
C LEU A 278 -1.20 -1.96 -11.16
N ILE A 279 -0.98 -1.46 -9.96
CA ILE A 279 -1.61 -1.97 -8.74
C ILE A 279 -2.49 -0.86 -8.17
N HIS A 280 -3.81 -1.11 -8.12
CA HIS A 280 -4.77 -0.22 -7.50
C HIS A 280 -5.42 -0.93 -6.31
N ILE A 281 -5.17 -0.43 -5.10
CA ILE A 281 -5.92 -0.87 -3.93
C ILE A 281 -6.95 0.20 -3.61
N TRP A 282 -8.20 -0.06 -4.05
CA TRP A 282 -9.33 0.80 -3.80
C TRP A 282 -9.79 0.67 -2.35
N ARG A 283 -9.71 1.77 -1.61
CA ARG A 283 -10.47 2.12 -0.41
C ARG A 283 -10.84 0.97 0.54
N CYS A 284 -9.89 0.50 1.34
CA CYS A 284 -10.20 -0.35 2.48
C CYS A 284 -10.74 0.51 3.63
N ARG A 285 -12.05 0.40 3.94
CA ARG A 285 -12.65 1.03 5.13
C ARG A 285 -12.72 0.01 6.23
N ARG A 286 -11.89 0.15 7.23
CA ARG A 286 -11.96 -0.67 8.44
C ARG A 286 -12.50 0.16 9.61
N ARG A 287 -13.61 -0.28 10.21
CA ARG A 287 -14.14 0.30 11.45
C ARG A 287 -13.61 -0.50 12.62
N VAL A 288 -12.92 0.16 13.52
CA VAL A 288 -12.48 -0.44 14.79
C VAL A 288 -12.95 0.49 15.90
N ALA A 289 -13.81 -0.02 16.77
CA ALA A 289 -14.17 0.62 18.02
C ALA A 289 -13.21 0.14 19.11
N CYS A 290 -12.58 1.05 19.82
CA CYS A 290 -11.77 0.79 21.00
C CYS A 290 -12.30 1.62 22.16
#